data_c8e7c3deffafc7f4834038654233ceeb
#
_entry.id   c8e7c3deffafc7f4834038654233ceeb
#
_cell.length_a   1.000
_cell.length_b   1.000
_cell.length_c   1.000
_cell.angle_alpha   90.00
_cell.angle_beta   90.00
_cell.angle_gamma   90.00
#
_symmetry.space_group_name_H-M   'P 1'
#
loop_
_entity.id
_entity.type
_entity.pdbx_description
1 polymer ?
#
loop_
_entity_poly.entity_id
_entity_poly.type
_entity_poly.pdbx_seq_one_letter_code
_entity_poly.pdbx_strand_id
1 'polypeptide(L)'
;MIVIKRDGTKEEFSIEKVISAVNKSFESVNQVTPDYVPAALMQLVEESDVIGVEEIQDKVETFLMKTGNYKAAKSYILYREKHREAREINDRLNYMEKYSKSNENAASSSETDANANVSMKNVVTLESEVPKTKNRIIQRTRMKNKLNILFPEVAKQYEDDINHHIIYIHDEASSAVPKNYCEAVSLYPLVSSGIKDMDGITPKIASHLSSFCGQFNNLVFLLSAQCKGAVAFGEFFNYFDYFCVKDYGEHYPLREDIYADSEFVKSRKTIGRKIEDAFQTIVYYINQPAQNRGWQSPFTNISYYDKYYWEALFKDFYFPDGTQPSWERVSYLQKKFMKWFNKERTKAMLTFPVETMALLTDKEGNYLDEDYKNFTAEMHSEGHSFFVYISDNPNGLASCCRLRNEIEENVFSFTNGLTGVKTGSCNVITLNINRIVQDFCRGHYNGPDREKWIREFKVYLTGILERVYKYHIAYKTILYEWEERGMFNASTAGYIGMRDLFCTIGINGINEAARFLGMEVSYNENYKQFCRLITGTISEQNKLHNSKKFKFNTELVPAEGLSSKNYNWDKEDGLEPMPM
;
A
#
# COMPACT_ATOMS: atom_id res chain seq x y z
N MET A 1 33.11 -29.69 -14.39
CA MET A 1 31.92 -28.87 -14.62
C MET A 1 31.09 -28.74 -13.35
N ILE A 2 30.66 -27.56 -13.00
CA ILE A 2 29.88 -27.28 -11.80
C ILE A 2 28.43 -26.96 -12.19
N VAL A 3 27.48 -27.55 -11.49
CA VAL A 3 26.06 -27.25 -11.65
C VAL A 3 25.61 -26.31 -10.54
N ILE A 4 24.95 -25.23 -10.91
CA ILE A 4 24.25 -24.34 -9.97
C ILE A 4 22.84 -24.89 -9.80
N LYS A 5 22.53 -25.34 -8.59
CA LYS A 5 21.16 -25.75 -8.23
C LYS A 5 20.24 -24.54 -8.12
N ARG A 6 18.93 -24.79 -8.05
CA ARG A 6 17.88 -23.75 -7.92
C ARG A 6 17.98 -22.92 -6.64
N ASP A 7 18.57 -23.45 -5.60
CA ASP A 7 18.84 -22.79 -4.32
C ASP A 7 20.18 -22.02 -4.30
N GLY A 8 20.86 -21.93 -5.46
CA GLY A 8 22.17 -21.29 -5.60
C GLY A 8 23.36 -22.13 -5.15
N THR A 9 23.15 -23.33 -4.59
CA THR A 9 24.24 -24.23 -4.19
C THR A 9 24.93 -24.80 -5.42
N LYS A 10 26.26 -25.03 -5.30
CA LYS A 10 27.11 -25.58 -6.35
C LYS A 10 27.40 -27.03 -6.07
N GLU A 11 27.22 -27.89 -7.07
CA GLU A 11 27.50 -29.33 -7.00
C GLU A 11 28.27 -29.77 -8.25
N GLU A 12 29.05 -30.85 -8.14
CA GLU A 12 29.66 -31.44 -9.34
C GLU A 12 28.58 -32.04 -10.26
N PHE A 13 28.76 -31.81 -11.56
CA PHE A 13 27.85 -32.34 -12.57
C PHE A 13 27.91 -33.85 -12.64
N SER A 14 26.75 -34.52 -12.63
CA SER A 14 26.61 -35.93 -12.90
C SER A 14 25.70 -36.15 -14.10
N ILE A 15 26.29 -36.63 -15.17
CA ILE A 15 25.55 -36.99 -16.41
C ILE A 15 24.57 -38.13 -16.17
N GLU A 16 24.88 -39.06 -15.23
CA GLU A 16 24.03 -40.18 -14.89
C GLU A 16 22.66 -39.75 -14.40
N LYS A 17 22.61 -38.64 -13.67
CA LYS A 17 21.33 -38.04 -13.22
C LYS A 17 20.47 -37.61 -14.41
N VAL A 18 21.09 -37.01 -15.43
CA VAL A 18 20.39 -36.55 -16.65
C VAL A 18 19.91 -37.74 -17.48
N ILE A 19 20.82 -38.72 -17.72
CA ILE A 19 20.50 -39.94 -18.46
C ILE A 19 19.38 -40.71 -17.76
N SER A 20 19.43 -40.87 -16.44
CA SER A 20 18.38 -41.53 -15.68
C SER A 20 17.02 -40.85 -15.82
N ALA A 21 16.98 -39.50 -15.81
CA ALA A 21 15.73 -38.74 -16.00
C ALA A 21 15.18 -38.93 -17.41
N VAL A 22 16.03 -38.94 -18.43
CA VAL A 22 15.66 -39.17 -19.82
C VAL A 22 15.16 -40.59 -20.04
N ASN A 23 15.87 -41.61 -19.50
CA ASN A 23 15.44 -43.02 -19.57
C ASN A 23 14.04 -43.19 -19.01
N LYS A 24 13.76 -42.63 -17.83
CA LYS A 24 12.43 -42.66 -17.23
C LYS A 24 11.35 -42.01 -18.13
N SER A 25 11.71 -41.00 -18.90
CA SER A 25 10.76 -40.38 -19.84
C SER A 25 10.41 -41.28 -21.01
N PHE A 26 11.38 -42.09 -21.53
CA PHE A 26 11.12 -43.09 -22.55
C PHE A 26 10.32 -44.28 -22.00
N GLU A 27 10.69 -44.79 -20.85
CA GLU A 27 9.97 -45.87 -20.17
C GLU A 27 8.52 -45.54 -19.92
N SER A 28 8.24 -44.29 -19.49
CA SER A 28 6.86 -43.85 -19.20
C SER A 28 5.94 -43.84 -20.42
N VAL A 29 6.50 -43.83 -21.62
CA VAL A 29 5.75 -43.92 -22.90
C VAL A 29 5.93 -45.27 -23.59
N ASN A 30 6.39 -46.30 -22.87
CA ASN A 30 6.67 -47.65 -23.35
C ASN A 30 7.65 -47.66 -24.53
N GLN A 31 8.67 -46.84 -24.50
CA GLN A 31 9.74 -46.79 -25.50
C GLN A 31 11.08 -47.10 -24.84
N VAL A 32 12.00 -47.71 -25.59
CA VAL A 32 13.39 -47.91 -25.18
C VAL A 32 14.17 -46.67 -25.59
N THR A 33 15.05 -46.21 -24.69
CA THR A 33 15.94 -45.06 -24.98
C THR A 33 16.89 -45.49 -26.13
N PRO A 34 16.95 -44.74 -27.23
CA PRO A 34 17.87 -45.04 -28.33
C PRO A 34 19.35 -44.93 -27.89
N ASP A 35 20.19 -45.83 -28.40
CA ASP A 35 21.59 -45.93 -27.99
C ASP A 35 22.42 -44.64 -28.20
N TYR A 36 22.02 -43.80 -29.13
CA TYR A 36 22.70 -42.52 -29.40
C TYR A 36 22.41 -41.44 -28.34
N VAL A 37 21.32 -41.56 -27.60
CA VAL A 37 20.83 -40.47 -26.71
C VAL A 37 21.84 -40.19 -25.55
N PRO A 38 22.39 -41.19 -24.83
CA PRO A 38 23.35 -40.90 -23.77
C PRO A 38 24.62 -40.18 -24.27
N ALA A 39 25.17 -40.59 -25.39
CA ALA A 39 26.37 -39.95 -25.95
C ALA A 39 26.11 -38.53 -26.43
N ALA A 40 24.94 -38.27 -27.05
CA ALA A 40 24.55 -36.96 -27.47
C ALA A 40 24.26 -35.99 -26.31
N LEU A 41 23.69 -36.49 -25.22
CA LEU A 41 23.47 -35.71 -23.99
C LEU A 41 24.79 -35.26 -23.33
N MET A 42 25.83 -36.13 -23.34
CA MET A 42 27.15 -35.75 -22.88
C MET A 42 27.71 -34.58 -23.67
N GLN A 43 27.69 -34.64 -24.99
CA GLN A 43 28.17 -33.55 -25.84
C GLN A 43 27.40 -32.24 -25.66
N LEU A 44 26.10 -32.33 -25.41
CA LEU A 44 25.22 -31.15 -25.26
C LEU A 44 25.54 -30.31 -24.01
N VAL A 45 26.11 -30.94 -22.99
CA VAL A 45 26.34 -30.30 -21.66
C VAL A 45 27.81 -29.90 -21.47
N GLU A 46 28.76 -30.51 -22.20
CA GLU A 46 30.20 -30.30 -22.03
C GLU A 46 30.70 -28.89 -22.47
N GLU A 47 29.83 -28.04 -23.03
CA GLU A 47 30.22 -26.73 -23.58
C GLU A 47 30.44 -25.62 -22.52
N SER A 48 30.23 -25.87 -21.23
CA SER A 48 30.30 -24.83 -20.19
C SER A 48 30.96 -25.35 -18.91
N ASP A 49 31.87 -24.59 -18.32
CA ASP A 49 32.49 -24.92 -17.01
C ASP A 49 31.49 -24.82 -15.84
N VAL A 50 30.48 -23.98 -15.98
CA VAL A 50 29.40 -23.76 -14.99
C VAL A 50 28.07 -23.65 -15.71
N ILE A 51 27.06 -24.43 -15.28
CA ILE A 51 25.73 -24.44 -15.92
C ILE A 51 24.63 -24.54 -14.86
N GLY A 52 23.49 -23.89 -15.11
CA GLY A 52 22.29 -23.99 -14.26
C GLY A 52 21.48 -25.26 -14.51
N VAL A 53 20.84 -25.80 -13.46
CA VAL A 53 19.97 -26.99 -13.59
C VAL A 53 18.83 -26.75 -14.60
N GLU A 54 18.24 -25.57 -14.63
CA GLU A 54 17.15 -25.27 -15.59
C GLU A 54 17.68 -25.27 -17.03
N GLU A 55 18.86 -24.69 -17.26
CA GLU A 55 19.48 -24.67 -18.59
C GLU A 55 19.78 -26.10 -19.09
N ILE A 56 20.27 -26.99 -18.21
CA ILE A 56 20.44 -28.42 -18.56
C ILE A 56 19.11 -29.01 -19.02
N GLN A 57 18.03 -28.74 -18.28
CA GLN A 57 16.72 -29.28 -18.59
C GLN A 57 16.17 -28.74 -19.91
N ASP A 58 16.34 -27.46 -20.18
CA ASP A 58 15.93 -26.83 -21.45
C ASP A 58 16.71 -27.39 -22.65
N LYS A 59 18.01 -27.62 -22.48
CA LYS A 59 18.86 -28.28 -23.49
C LYS A 59 18.36 -29.71 -23.77
N VAL A 60 18.02 -30.49 -22.73
CA VAL A 60 17.50 -31.86 -22.86
C VAL A 60 16.14 -31.87 -23.57
N GLU A 61 15.22 -30.98 -23.22
CA GLU A 61 13.93 -30.86 -23.87
C GLU A 61 14.08 -30.53 -25.38
N THR A 62 14.90 -29.53 -25.66
CA THR A 62 15.20 -29.11 -27.04
C THR A 62 15.83 -30.25 -27.85
N PHE A 63 16.76 -30.99 -27.26
CA PHE A 63 17.39 -32.14 -27.87
C PHE A 63 16.39 -33.24 -28.23
N LEU A 64 15.56 -33.66 -27.25
CA LEU A 64 14.53 -34.69 -27.47
C LEU A 64 13.54 -34.30 -28.57
N MET A 65 13.17 -33.01 -28.64
CA MET A 65 12.30 -32.51 -29.70
C MET A 65 13.00 -32.51 -31.06
N LYS A 66 14.23 -32.00 -31.16
CA LYS A 66 15.02 -31.94 -32.42
C LYS A 66 15.33 -33.31 -33.00
N THR A 67 15.49 -34.31 -32.14
CA THR A 67 15.76 -35.70 -32.57
C THR A 67 14.51 -36.50 -32.84
N GLY A 68 13.30 -35.87 -32.86
CA GLY A 68 12.06 -36.52 -33.19
C GLY A 68 11.46 -37.40 -32.10
N ASN A 69 12.02 -37.39 -30.90
CA ASN A 69 11.55 -38.18 -29.75
C ASN A 69 10.38 -37.49 -29.02
N TYR A 70 9.37 -37.06 -29.74
CA TYR A 70 8.31 -36.18 -29.24
C TYR A 70 7.50 -36.76 -28.06
N LYS A 71 7.28 -38.09 -28.01
CA LYS A 71 6.55 -38.72 -26.90
C LYS A 71 7.37 -38.67 -25.62
N ALA A 72 8.66 -38.98 -25.69
CA ALA A 72 9.58 -38.90 -24.57
C ALA A 72 9.81 -37.43 -24.14
N ALA A 73 9.97 -36.49 -25.09
CA ALA A 73 10.05 -35.07 -24.80
C ALA A 73 8.82 -34.55 -24.03
N LYS A 74 7.61 -34.92 -24.49
CA LYS A 74 6.36 -34.55 -23.81
C LYS A 74 6.31 -35.14 -22.40
N SER A 75 6.69 -36.39 -22.22
CA SER A 75 6.75 -37.02 -20.89
C SER A 75 7.77 -36.33 -19.98
N TYR A 76 8.95 -36.01 -20.50
CA TYR A 76 10.00 -35.31 -19.76
C TYR A 76 9.54 -33.92 -19.27
N ILE A 77 8.89 -33.14 -20.13
CA ILE A 77 8.32 -31.83 -19.80
C ILE A 77 7.25 -31.95 -18.72
N LEU A 78 6.31 -32.90 -18.88
CA LEU A 78 5.24 -33.12 -17.89
C LEU A 78 5.79 -33.60 -16.54
N TYR A 79 6.82 -34.44 -16.55
CA TYR A 79 7.51 -34.88 -15.34
C TYR A 79 8.21 -33.71 -14.63
N ARG A 80 8.93 -32.88 -15.39
CA ARG A 80 9.57 -31.65 -14.88
C ARG A 80 8.55 -30.73 -14.22
N GLU A 81 7.40 -30.49 -14.89
CA GLU A 81 6.34 -29.65 -14.37
C GLU A 81 5.73 -30.21 -13.08
N LYS A 82 5.43 -31.50 -13.04
CA LYS A 82 4.91 -32.17 -11.85
C LYS A 82 5.89 -32.10 -10.66
N HIS A 83 7.18 -32.22 -10.93
CA HIS A 83 8.21 -32.04 -9.91
C HIS A 83 8.38 -30.58 -9.47
N ARG A 84 8.15 -29.63 -10.36
CA ARG A 84 8.11 -28.21 -10.02
C ARG A 84 6.96 -27.92 -9.05
N GLU A 85 5.77 -28.39 -9.35
CA GLU A 85 4.60 -28.25 -8.45
C GLU A 85 4.83 -28.92 -7.09
N ALA A 86 5.39 -30.13 -7.09
CA ALA A 86 5.70 -30.84 -5.84
C ALA A 86 6.74 -30.09 -4.98
N ARG A 87 7.75 -29.48 -5.60
CA ARG A 87 8.72 -28.63 -4.89
C ARG A 87 8.05 -27.39 -4.32
N GLU A 88 7.24 -26.68 -5.11
CA GLU A 88 6.50 -25.51 -4.62
C GLU A 88 5.61 -25.84 -3.42
N ILE A 89 5.00 -27.03 -3.41
CA ILE A 89 4.22 -27.52 -2.26
C ILE A 89 5.14 -27.78 -1.07
N ASN A 90 6.26 -28.47 -1.28
CA ASN A 90 7.22 -28.77 -0.21
C ASN A 90 7.85 -27.50 0.38
N ASP A 91 8.19 -26.52 -0.45
CA ASP A 91 8.73 -25.24 0.02
C ASP A 91 7.71 -24.50 0.90
N ARG A 92 6.42 -24.57 0.54
CA ARG A 92 5.35 -24.03 1.39
C ARG A 92 5.17 -24.79 2.69
N LEU A 93 5.22 -26.13 2.64
CA LEU A 93 5.18 -26.95 3.86
C LEU A 93 6.36 -26.65 4.77
N ASN A 94 7.57 -26.54 4.22
CA ASN A 94 8.77 -26.15 4.96
C ASN A 94 8.64 -24.74 5.57
N TYR A 95 8.07 -23.80 4.82
CA TYR A 95 7.79 -22.46 5.34
C TYR A 95 6.80 -22.51 6.51
N MET A 96 5.69 -23.25 6.38
CA MET A 96 4.70 -23.42 7.46
C MET A 96 5.33 -24.04 8.71
N GLU A 97 6.15 -25.08 8.53
CA GLU A 97 6.88 -25.74 9.63
C GLU A 97 7.88 -24.79 10.29
N LYS A 98 8.66 -24.04 9.50
CA LYS A 98 9.59 -23.02 10.01
C LYS A 98 8.85 -21.96 10.81
N TYR A 99 7.75 -21.43 10.27
CA TYR A 99 6.91 -20.45 10.97
C TYR A 99 6.34 -21.01 12.28
N SER A 100 5.83 -22.26 12.26
CA SER A 100 5.25 -22.90 13.45
C SER A 100 6.26 -23.11 14.56
N LYS A 101 7.53 -23.37 14.21
CA LYS A 101 8.65 -23.63 15.13
C LYS A 101 9.39 -22.36 15.56
N SER A 102 9.26 -21.25 14.83
CA SER A 102 9.94 -20.00 15.20
C SER A 102 9.35 -19.42 16.49
N ASN A 103 10.21 -18.83 17.31
CA ASN A 103 9.81 -18.08 18.50
C ASN A 103 9.61 -16.58 18.19
N GLU A 104 9.76 -16.17 16.92
CA GLU A 104 9.63 -14.80 16.50
C GLU A 104 8.15 -14.41 16.38
N ASN A 105 7.81 -13.21 16.82
CA ASN A 105 6.50 -12.63 16.58
C ASN A 105 6.33 -12.33 15.08
N ALA A 106 5.17 -12.60 14.53
CA ALA A 106 4.87 -12.34 13.12
C ALA A 106 5.13 -10.87 12.73
N ALA A 107 5.01 -9.95 13.68
CA ALA A 107 5.26 -8.52 13.49
C ALA A 107 6.75 -8.14 13.35
N SER A 108 7.68 -8.98 13.77
CA SER A 108 9.13 -8.73 13.71
C SER A 108 9.83 -9.45 12.56
N SER A 109 9.12 -10.31 11.82
CA SER A 109 9.67 -11.06 10.72
C SER A 109 9.78 -10.19 9.47
N SER A 110 10.98 -10.01 8.93
CA SER A 110 11.22 -9.36 7.63
C SER A 110 10.61 -10.14 6.44
N GLU A 111 10.16 -11.36 6.68
CA GLU A 111 9.54 -12.24 5.68
C GLU A 111 8.01 -12.04 5.59
N THR A 112 7.38 -11.52 6.65
CA THR A 112 5.95 -11.20 6.65
C THR A 112 5.76 -9.70 6.37
N ASP A 113 4.91 -9.36 5.40
CA ASP A 113 4.46 -7.97 5.17
C ASP A 113 3.53 -7.55 6.33
N ALA A 114 4.10 -7.37 7.48
CA ALA A 114 3.37 -7.05 8.67
C ALA A 114 3.25 -5.53 8.85
N ASN A 115 2.27 -4.93 8.22
CA ASN A 115 1.65 -3.70 8.70
C ASN A 115 0.86 -3.99 9.99
N ALA A 116 1.44 -4.76 10.91
CA ALA A 116 0.62 -5.45 11.85
C ALA A 116 0.91 -4.99 13.27
N ASN A 117 -0.12 -4.54 13.91
CA ASN A 117 -0.29 -4.60 15.35
C ASN A 117 -0.55 -6.07 15.84
N VAL A 118 -0.06 -7.07 15.10
CA VAL A 118 -0.12 -8.49 15.49
C VAL A 118 1.10 -8.80 16.33
N SER A 119 0.89 -8.98 17.62
CA SER A 119 1.96 -9.29 18.58
C SER A 119 2.24 -10.78 18.74
N MET A 120 1.45 -11.66 18.13
CA MET A 120 1.54 -13.10 18.33
C MET A 120 1.44 -13.84 17.00
N LYS A 121 2.25 -14.90 16.83
CA LYS A 121 2.08 -15.80 15.69
C LYS A 121 0.78 -16.59 15.84
N ASN A 122 0.07 -16.77 14.73
CA ASN A 122 -1.17 -17.53 14.70
C ASN A 122 -1.46 -18.13 13.32
N VAL A 123 -2.41 -19.06 13.29
CA VAL A 123 -2.79 -19.78 12.07
C VAL A 123 -3.38 -18.88 10.98
N VAL A 124 -4.08 -17.82 11.36
CA VAL A 124 -4.74 -16.91 10.39
C VAL A 124 -3.72 -16.06 9.65
N THR A 125 -2.66 -15.60 10.34
CA THR A 125 -1.53 -14.92 9.70
C THR A 125 -0.86 -15.86 8.70
N LEU A 126 -0.57 -17.09 9.10
CA LEU A 126 0.05 -18.09 8.22
C LEU A 126 -0.85 -18.39 7.00
N GLU A 127 -2.16 -18.56 7.20
CA GLU A 127 -3.13 -18.79 6.13
C GLU A 127 -3.10 -17.65 5.08
N SER A 128 -2.90 -16.41 5.50
CA SER A 128 -2.81 -15.26 4.60
C SER A 128 -1.49 -15.20 3.81
N GLU A 129 -0.42 -15.79 4.32
CA GLU A 129 0.88 -15.83 3.64
C GLU A 129 0.93 -16.86 2.50
N VAL A 130 0.26 -18.00 2.68
CA VAL A 130 0.27 -19.12 1.72
C VAL A 130 -0.09 -18.71 0.29
N PRO A 131 -1.13 -17.89 0.02
CA PRO A 131 -1.51 -17.53 -1.35
C PRO A 131 -0.63 -16.43 -1.97
N LYS A 132 0.23 -15.74 -1.24
CA LYS A 132 0.95 -14.53 -1.70
C LYS A 132 1.73 -14.73 -3.00
N THR A 133 2.43 -15.85 -3.15
CA THR A 133 3.18 -16.13 -4.40
C THR A 133 2.24 -16.26 -5.60
N LYS A 134 1.15 -17.01 -5.46
CA LYS A 134 0.14 -17.14 -6.54
C LYS A 134 -0.57 -15.83 -6.83
N ASN A 135 -0.90 -15.06 -5.80
CA ASN A 135 -1.51 -13.74 -5.95
C ASN A 135 -0.61 -12.82 -6.80
N ARG A 136 0.69 -12.79 -6.53
CA ARG A 136 1.67 -12.01 -7.28
C ARG A 136 1.72 -12.42 -8.75
N ILE A 137 1.78 -13.71 -9.04
CA ILE A 137 1.77 -14.23 -10.42
C ILE A 137 0.49 -13.81 -11.15
N ILE A 138 -0.67 -13.96 -10.50
CA ILE A 138 -1.96 -13.58 -11.09
C ILE A 138 -2.01 -12.08 -11.38
N GLN A 139 -1.56 -11.24 -10.45
CA GLN A 139 -1.55 -9.78 -10.63
C GLN A 139 -0.60 -9.37 -11.77
N ARG A 140 0.62 -9.90 -11.81
CA ARG A 140 1.59 -9.61 -12.88
C ARG A 140 1.08 -10.05 -14.25
N THR A 141 0.51 -11.26 -14.34
CA THR A 141 -0.08 -11.76 -15.59
C THR A 141 -1.23 -10.86 -16.06
N ARG A 142 -2.12 -10.45 -15.15
CA ARG A 142 -3.21 -9.52 -15.47
C ARG A 142 -2.70 -8.18 -15.97
N MET A 143 -1.72 -7.62 -15.29
CA MET A 143 -1.08 -6.35 -15.68
C MET A 143 -0.43 -6.46 -17.06
N LYS A 144 0.33 -7.51 -17.30
CA LYS A 144 0.99 -7.76 -18.59
C LYS A 144 -0.03 -7.90 -19.73
N ASN A 145 -1.13 -8.64 -19.50
CA ASN A 145 -2.21 -8.75 -20.47
C ASN A 145 -2.86 -7.39 -20.78
N LYS A 146 -3.11 -6.57 -19.75
CA LYS A 146 -3.67 -5.23 -19.92
C LYS A 146 -2.69 -4.30 -20.65
N LEU A 147 -1.41 -4.34 -20.31
CA LEU A 147 -0.35 -3.57 -20.97
C LEU A 147 -0.21 -3.97 -22.44
N ASN A 148 -0.25 -5.25 -22.77
CA ASN A 148 -0.20 -5.72 -24.16
C ASN A 148 -1.36 -5.17 -25.02
N ILE A 149 -2.51 -4.90 -24.39
CA ILE A 149 -3.66 -4.29 -25.08
C ILE A 149 -3.50 -2.79 -25.24
N LEU A 150 -3.06 -2.09 -24.19
CA LEU A 150 -3.02 -0.63 -24.14
C LEU A 150 -1.69 -0.03 -24.60
N PHE A 151 -0.58 -0.67 -24.24
CA PHE A 151 0.79 -0.19 -24.40
C PHE A 151 1.76 -1.34 -24.66
N PRO A 152 1.66 -2.04 -25.82
CA PRO A 152 2.45 -3.24 -26.09
C PRO A 152 3.96 -3.00 -26.04
N GLU A 153 4.41 -1.78 -26.33
CA GLU A 153 5.81 -1.38 -26.32
C GLU A 153 6.46 -1.41 -24.93
N VAL A 154 5.68 -1.28 -23.84
CA VAL A 154 6.20 -1.31 -22.46
C VAL A 154 5.83 -2.60 -21.70
N ALA A 155 5.06 -3.48 -22.30
CA ALA A 155 4.56 -4.68 -21.63
C ALA A 155 5.69 -5.65 -21.19
N LYS A 156 6.80 -5.69 -21.95
CA LYS A 156 7.99 -6.49 -21.60
C LYS A 156 8.77 -5.85 -20.46
N GLN A 157 8.95 -4.52 -20.48
CA GLN A 157 9.69 -3.78 -19.46
C GLN A 157 9.04 -3.82 -18.09
N TYR A 158 7.74 -4.09 -17.99
CA TYR A 158 7.03 -4.13 -16.70
C TYR A 158 7.62 -5.16 -15.72
N GLU A 159 7.85 -6.38 -16.17
CA GLU A 159 8.49 -7.41 -15.33
C GLU A 159 9.98 -7.14 -15.12
N ASP A 160 10.66 -6.61 -16.13
CA ASP A 160 12.08 -6.24 -16.06
C ASP A 160 12.31 -5.13 -15.04
N ASP A 161 11.50 -4.06 -15.05
CA ASP A 161 11.58 -2.96 -14.08
C ASP A 161 11.37 -3.45 -12.62
N ILE A 162 10.49 -4.45 -12.43
CA ILE A 162 10.27 -5.06 -11.11
C ILE A 162 11.45 -5.97 -10.71
N ASN A 163 11.89 -6.85 -11.62
CA ASN A 163 12.92 -7.85 -11.33
C ASN A 163 14.31 -7.22 -11.17
N HIS A 164 14.59 -6.10 -11.86
CA HIS A 164 15.80 -5.29 -11.66
C HIS A 164 15.65 -4.26 -10.55
N HIS A 165 14.53 -4.30 -9.80
CA HIS A 165 14.30 -3.45 -8.64
C HIS A 165 14.33 -1.94 -8.91
N ILE A 166 14.05 -1.53 -10.17
CA ILE A 166 13.86 -0.13 -10.55
C ILE A 166 12.59 0.42 -9.89
N ILE A 167 11.55 -0.41 -9.83
CA ILE A 167 10.26 -0.09 -9.21
C ILE A 167 9.86 -1.16 -8.18
N TYR A 168 9.09 -0.73 -7.19
CA TYR A 168 8.44 -1.59 -6.22
C TYR A 168 6.93 -1.32 -6.19
N ILE A 169 6.13 -2.38 -6.34
CA ILE A 169 4.67 -2.28 -6.28
C ILE A 169 4.21 -2.69 -4.89
N HIS A 170 3.59 -1.74 -4.17
CA HIS A 170 3.15 -1.99 -2.80
C HIS A 170 2.00 -2.98 -2.75
N ASP A 171 2.08 -3.90 -1.78
CA ASP A 171 1.05 -4.91 -1.51
C ASP A 171 0.60 -5.71 -2.75
N GLU A 172 1.51 -5.89 -3.73
CA GLU A 172 1.22 -6.65 -4.96
C GLU A 172 0.67 -8.04 -4.65
N ALA A 173 1.24 -8.70 -3.64
CA ALA A 173 0.90 -10.06 -3.25
C ALA A 173 -0.32 -10.20 -2.33
N SER A 174 -0.84 -9.09 -1.78
CA SER A 174 -1.90 -9.11 -0.76
C SER A 174 -3.23 -9.68 -1.28
N SER A 175 -3.48 -9.60 -2.59
CA SER A 175 -4.73 -10.07 -3.19
C SER A 175 -4.52 -10.51 -4.64
N ALA A 176 -5.18 -11.61 -5.04
CA ALA A 176 -5.25 -12.04 -6.43
C ALA A 176 -6.18 -11.14 -7.28
N VAL A 177 -7.09 -10.40 -6.64
CA VAL A 177 -8.03 -9.50 -7.31
C VAL A 177 -7.56 -8.06 -7.25
N PRO A 178 -7.86 -7.22 -8.27
CA PRO A 178 -7.54 -5.80 -8.21
C PRO A 178 -8.33 -5.12 -7.11
N LYS A 179 -7.66 -4.28 -6.31
CA LYS A 179 -8.25 -3.47 -5.24
C LYS A 179 -7.60 -2.11 -5.25
N ASN A 180 -8.33 -1.10 -4.79
CA ASN A 180 -7.76 0.22 -4.46
C ASN A 180 -6.69 0.08 -3.40
N TYR A 181 -5.77 1.05 -3.35
CA TYR A 181 -4.71 1.02 -2.34
C TYR A 181 -5.19 1.65 -1.04
N CYS A 182 -5.42 2.97 -1.01
CA CYS A 182 -5.95 3.69 0.15
C CYS A 182 -7.15 4.54 -0.26
N GLU A 183 -8.10 4.72 0.67
CA GLU A 183 -9.34 5.45 0.43
C GLU A 183 -9.61 6.42 1.58
N ALA A 184 -9.84 7.71 1.27
CA ALA A 184 -10.50 8.64 2.16
C ALA A 184 -11.95 8.80 1.69
N VAL A 185 -12.87 8.45 2.55
CA VAL A 185 -14.29 8.30 2.20
C VAL A 185 -15.15 9.34 2.89
N SER A 186 -16.26 9.70 2.26
CA SER A 186 -17.30 10.49 2.91
C SER A 186 -18.15 9.62 3.85
N LEU A 187 -18.50 10.14 5.00
CA LEU A 187 -19.43 9.51 5.94
C LEU A 187 -20.90 9.86 5.66
N TYR A 188 -21.17 10.71 4.67
CA TYR A 188 -22.53 11.11 4.30
C TYR A 188 -23.44 9.91 3.98
N PRO A 189 -23.03 8.92 3.16
CA PRO A 189 -23.87 7.75 2.89
C PRO A 189 -24.20 6.94 4.16
N LEU A 190 -23.25 6.81 5.10
CA LEU A 190 -23.50 6.13 6.38
C LEU A 190 -24.64 6.78 7.17
N VAL A 191 -24.62 8.10 7.25
CA VAL A 191 -25.58 8.87 8.07
C VAL A 191 -26.91 9.04 7.37
N SER A 192 -26.94 9.12 6.03
CA SER A 192 -28.18 9.28 5.25
C SER A 192 -28.89 7.95 4.95
N SER A 193 -28.14 6.86 4.74
CA SER A 193 -28.68 5.59 4.22
C SER A 193 -28.27 4.36 5.03
N GLY A 194 -27.29 4.50 5.95
CA GLY A 194 -26.69 3.36 6.67
C GLY A 194 -25.72 2.57 5.79
N ILE A 195 -25.48 1.29 6.13
CA ILE A 195 -24.51 0.42 5.45
C ILE A 195 -25.15 -0.62 4.51
N LYS A 196 -26.44 -0.52 4.22
CA LYS A 196 -27.19 -1.52 3.42
C LYS A 196 -26.61 -1.69 2.01
N ASP A 197 -26.15 -0.59 1.39
CA ASP A 197 -25.63 -0.60 0.03
C ASP A 197 -24.20 -1.16 -0.04
N MET A 198 -23.62 -1.53 1.11
CA MET A 198 -22.34 -2.20 1.27
C MET A 198 -22.48 -3.72 1.55
N ASP A 199 -23.62 -4.32 1.24
CA ASP A 199 -24.01 -5.68 1.67
C ASP A 199 -24.05 -5.86 3.19
N GLY A 200 -24.04 -4.75 3.94
CA GLY A 200 -24.15 -4.77 5.38
C GLY A 200 -25.60 -4.86 5.84
N ILE A 201 -25.82 -5.55 6.95
CA ILE A 201 -27.13 -5.62 7.60
C ILE A 201 -27.27 -4.39 8.47
N THR A 202 -28.13 -3.45 8.06
CA THR A 202 -28.44 -2.25 8.85
C THR A 202 -29.91 -2.26 9.23
N PRO A 203 -30.24 -2.39 10.50
CA PRO A 203 -31.63 -2.40 10.93
C PRO A 203 -32.30 -1.04 10.75
N LYS A 204 -31.60 0.05 11.07
CA LYS A 204 -32.06 1.44 10.93
C LYS A 204 -30.86 2.38 10.81
N ILE A 205 -31.07 3.57 10.27
CA ILE A 205 -30.10 4.67 10.30
C ILE A 205 -29.84 5.05 11.76
N ALA A 206 -28.58 5.37 12.08
CA ALA A 206 -28.20 5.77 13.43
C ALA A 206 -28.95 7.04 13.86
N SER A 207 -29.52 7.01 15.06
CA SER A 207 -30.19 8.16 15.69
C SER A 207 -29.48 8.67 16.93
N HIS A 208 -28.56 7.90 17.47
CA HIS A 208 -27.78 8.18 18.68
C HIS A 208 -26.30 7.95 18.47
N LEU A 209 -25.45 8.58 19.29
CA LEU A 209 -24.00 8.44 19.25
C LEU A 209 -23.56 6.97 19.34
N SER A 210 -24.17 6.20 20.24
CA SER A 210 -23.82 4.79 20.40
C SER A 210 -24.12 3.93 19.16
N SER A 211 -25.25 4.19 18.48
CA SER A 211 -25.59 3.49 17.24
C SER A 211 -24.71 3.94 16.06
N PHE A 212 -24.32 5.22 16.01
CA PHE A 212 -23.34 5.70 15.06
C PHE A 212 -21.99 5.00 15.24
N CYS A 213 -21.48 4.91 16.48
CA CYS A 213 -20.21 4.20 16.74
C CYS A 213 -20.25 2.75 16.26
N GLY A 214 -21.35 2.04 16.50
CA GLY A 214 -21.52 0.66 16.02
C GLY A 214 -21.51 0.56 14.48
N GLN A 215 -22.26 1.44 13.80
CA GLN A 215 -22.31 1.45 12.33
C GLN A 215 -20.99 1.90 11.71
N PHE A 216 -20.32 2.88 12.31
CA PHE A 216 -18.99 3.32 11.90
C PHE A 216 -17.98 2.17 11.96
N ASN A 217 -17.94 1.45 13.07
CA ASN A 217 -17.06 0.29 13.23
C ASN A 217 -17.32 -0.77 12.14
N ASN A 218 -18.58 -1.10 11.87
CA ASN A 218 -18.93 -2.05 10.81
C ASN A 218 -18.48 -1.53 9.43
N LEU A 219 -18.69 -0.24 9.13
CA LEU A 219 -18.24 0.38 7.89
C LEU A 219 -16.72 0.30 7.71
N VAL A 220 -15.94 0.54 8.77
CA VAL A 220 -14.48 0.41 8.74
C VAL A 220 -14.07 -0.98 8.28
N PHE A 221 -14.67 -2.05 8.81
CA PHE A 221 -14.36 -3.42 8.41
C PHE A 221 -14.79 -3.73 6.97
N LEU A 222 -15.97 -3.27 6.56
CA LEU A 222 -16.45 -3.47 5.19
C LEU A 222 -15.56 -2.77 4.14
N LEU A 223 -15.15 -1.53 4.40
CA LEU A 223 -14.27 -0.78 3.52
C LEU A 223 -12.85 -1.38 3.50
N SER A 224 -12.31 -1.73 4.67
CA SER A 224 -10.97 -2.31 4.77
C SER A 224 -10.83 -3.66 4.07
N ALA A 225 -11.94 -4.37 3.84
CA ALA A 225 -11.97 -5.59 3.04
C ALA A 225 -11.80 -5.30 1.53
N GLN A 226 -12.14 -4.11 1.06
CA GLN A 226 -12.16 -3.73 -0.34
C GLN A 226 -10.90 -2.98 -0.80
N CYS A 227 -10.07 -2.46 0.12
CA CYS A 227 -8.79 -1.82 -0.18
C CYS A 227 -7.58 -2.62 0.32
N LYS A 228 -6.38 -2.30 -0.16
CA LYS A 228 -5.12 -2.93 0.28
C LYS A 228 -4.50 -2.22 1.49
N GLY A 229 -4.63 -0.90 1.57
CA GLY A 229 -4.04 -0.04 2.59
C GLY A 229 -5.06 0.54 3.56
N ALA A 230 -4.97 1.84 3.79
CA ALA A 230 -5.75 2.55 4.80
C ALA A 230 -7.13 2.99 4.30
N VAL A 231 -8.06 3.09 5.25
CA VAL A 231 -9.33 3.78 5.10
C VAL A 231 -9.33 5.01 6.01
N ALA A 232 -9.51 6.20 5.43
CA ALA A 232 -9.45 7.47 6.13
C ALA A 232 -10.82 8.17 6.20
N PHE A 233 -11.05 8.87 7.28
CA PHE A 233 -12.30 9.55 7.60
C PHE A 233 -12.05 11.01 7.98
N GLY A 234 -11.91 11.89 6.98
CA GLY A 234 -11.67 13.32 7.20
C GLY A 234 -12.81 14.05 7.87
N GLU A 235 -14.04 13.55 7.76
CA GLU A 235 -15.26 14.13 8.34
C GLU A 235 -15.59 13.58 9.74
N PHE A 236 -14.75 12.70 10.30
CA PHE A 236 -15.09 11.93 11.50
C PHE A 236 -15.61 12.79 12.64
N PHE A 237 -14.89 13.86 13.01
CA PHE A 237 -15.30 14.70 14.14
C PHE A 237 -16.54 15.56 13.85
N ASN A 238 -16.82 15.90 12.59
CA ASN A 238 -18.05 16.59 12.22
C ASN A 238 -19.26 15.70 12.48
N TYR A 239 -19.23 14.44 12.04
CA TYR A 239 -20.34 13.51 12.28
C TYR A 239 -20.42 13.04 13.73
N PHE A 240 -19.30 12.94 14.42
CA PHE A 240 -19.31 12.67 15.86
C PHE A 240 -19.98 13.81 16.63
N ASP A 241 -19.67 15.08 16.30
CA ASP A 241 -20.35 16.27 16.83
C ASP A 241 -21.86 16.22 16.57
N TYR A 242 -22.26 15.89 15.34
CA TYR A 242 -23.68 15.77 14.97
C TYR A 242 -24.47 14.85 15.91
N PHE A 243 -23.92 13.68 16.25
CA PHE A 243 -24.57 12.77 17.18
C PHE A 243 -24.44 13.18 18.65
N CYS A 244 -23.38 13.89 19.01
CA CYS A 244 -23.28 14.50 20.34
C CYS A 244 -24.35 15.58 20.53
N VAL A 245 -24.62 16.40 19.52
CA VAL A 245 -25.69 17.41 19.55
C VAL A 245 -27.07 16.74 19.69
N LYS A 246 -27.31 15.66 18.95
CA LYS A 246 -28.58 14.90 19.04
C LYS A 246 -28.83 14.32 20.42
N ASP A 247 -27.80 13.79 21.07
CA ASP A 247 -27.93 13.11 22.36
C ASP A 247 -27.85 14.06 23.54
N TYR A 248 -27.07 15.16 23.45
CA TYR A 248 -26.73 16.01 24.60
C TYR A 248 -27.05 17.50 24.41
N GLY A 249 -27.47 17.90 23.20
CA GLY A 249 -27.75 19.29 22.84
C GLY A 249 -26.50 20.08 22.44
N GLU A 250 -26.70 21.25 21.82
CA GLU A 250 -25.61 22.08 21.22
C GLU A 250 -24.55 22.55 22.24
N HIS A 251 -24.93 22.70 23.51
CA HIS A 251 -24.05 23.19 24.57
C HIS A 251 -23.35 22.07 25.34
N TYR A 252 -23.27 20.86 24.81
CA TYR A 252 -22.67 19.72 25.48
C TYR A 252 -21.21 19.93 25.92
N PRO A 253 -20.34 20.70 25.23
CA PRO A 253 -19.00 20.95 25.70
C PRO A 253 -18.92 21.70 27.03
N LEU A 254 -19.87 22.64 27.26
CA LEU A 254 -19.97 23.43 28.49
C LEU A 254 -20.63 22.64 29.64
N ARG A 255 -21.19 21.48 29.33
CA ARG A 255 -21.94 20.63 30.24
C ARG A 255 -21.30 19.24 30.43
N GLU A 256 -20.03 19.12 30.13
CA GLU A 256 -19.35 17.83 30.16
C GLU A 256 -19.35 17.15 31.55
N ASP A 257 -19.37 17.93 32.60
CA ASP A 257 -19.43 17.44 34.01
C ASP A 257 -20.83 17.12 34.48
N ILE A 258 -21.86 17.44 33.68
CA ILE A 258 -23.26 17.16 34.05
C ILE A 258 -23.56 15.68 33.73
N TYR A 259 -24.34 15.04 34.60
CA TYR A 259 -24.80 13.68 34.39
C TYR A 259 -25.72 13.61 33.15
N ALA A 260 -25.45 12.63 32.28
CA ALA A 260 -26.22 12.39 31.08
C ALA A 260 -27.53 11.66 31.39
N ASP A 261 -28.43 12.31 32.13
CA ASP A 261 -29.73 11.76 32.45
C ASP A 261 -30.71 11.90 31.28
N SER A 262 -31.42 10.83 30.95
CA SER A 262 -32.61 10.87 30.11
C SER A 262 -33.88 10.77 30.96
N GLU A 263 -35.03 11.14 30.39
CA GLU A 263 -36.34 11.09 31.06
C GLU A 263 -36.67 9.71 31.72
N PHE A 264 -36.02 8.65 31.23
CA PHE A 264 -36.29 7.27 31.61
C PHE A 264 -35.13 6.54 32.31
N VAL A 265 -33.88 7.09 32.24
CA VAL A 265 -32.69 6.41 32.78
C VAL A 265 -31.78 7.39 33.48
N LYS A 266 -31.61 7.22 34.79
CA LYS A 266 -30.56 7.96 35.53
C LYS A 266 -29.19 7.43 35.20
N SER A 267 -28.42 8.21 34.44
CA SER A 267 -27.04 7.87 34.12
C SER A 267 -26.13 8.14 35.32
N ARG A 268 -25.23 7.19 35.60
CA ARG A 268 -24.15 7.40 36.59
C ARG A 268 -22.90 8.04 35.96
N LYS A 269 -22.97 8.39 34.67
CA LYS A 269 -21.85 8.96 33.91
C LYS A 269 -22.18 10.35 33.43
N THR A 270 -21.20 11.23 33.47
CA THR A 270 -21.31 12.57 32.91
C THR A 270 -21.29 12.54 31.37
N ILE A 271 -21.69 13.63 30.71
CA ILE A 271 -21.66 13.77 29.26
C ILE A 271 -20.21 13.55 28.75
N GLY A 272 -19.22 14.19 29.39
CA GLY A 272 -17.81 14.00 29.04
C GLY A 272 -17.37 12.54 29.10
N ARG A 273 -17.80 11.80 30.12
CA ARG A 273 -17.49 10.37 30.25
C ARG A 273 -18.20 9.51 29.20
N LYS A 274 -19.43 9.85 28.82
CA LYS A 274 -20.15 9.17 27.73
C LYS A 274 -19.46 9.36 26.38
N ILE A 275 -18.90 10.54 26.13
CA ILE A 275 -18.10 10.83 24.93
C ILE A 275 -16.81 9.98 24.93
N GLU A 276 -16.12 9.89 26.07
CA GLU A 276 -14.93 9.03 26.20
C GLU A 276 -15.26 7.54 26.02
N ASP A 277 -16.39 7.06 26.53
CA ASP A 277 -16.87 5.68 26.30
C ASP A 277 -17.14 5.42 24.79
N ALA A 278 -17.64 6.43 24.07
CA ALA A 278 -17.82 6.32 22.62
C ALA A 278 -16.47 6.28 21.88
N PHE A 279 -15.49 7.08 22.27
CA PHE A 279 -14.12 6.99 21.76
C PHE A 279 -13.53 5.60 22.02
N GLN A 280 -13.66 5.10 23.24
CA GLN A 280 -13.18 3.77 23.62
C GLN A 280 -13.83 2.68 22.77
N THR A 281 -15.15 2.75 22.56
CA THR A 281 -15.89 1.80 21.73
C THR A 281 -15.34 1.75 20.31
N ILE A 282 -15.04 2.90 19.68
CA ILE A 282 -14.48 2.94 18.33
C ILE A 282 -13.04 2.43 18.34
N VAL A 283 -12.19 3.00 19.17
CA VAL A 283 -10.74 2.74 19.13
C VAL A 283 -10.43 1.27 19.45
N TYR A 284 -11.04 0.71 20.48
CA TYR A 284 -10.79 -0.69 20.82
C TYR A 284 -11.34 -1.66 19.77
N TYR A 285 -12.44 -1.30 19.10
CA TYR A 285 -13.02 -2.14 18.07
C TYR A 285 -12.14 -2.16 16.80
N ILE A 286 -11.68 -1.00 16.33
CA ILE A 286 -10.83 -0.92 15.12
C ILE A 286 -9.42 -1.49 15.36
N ASN A 287 -8.99 -1.67 16.60
CA ASN A 287 -7.73 -2.35 16.93
C ASN A 287 -7.87 -3.88 17.04
N GLN A 288 -9.06 -4.43 16.83
CA GLN A 288 -9.22 -5.88 16.79
C GLN A 288 -8.75 -6.43 15.44
N PRO A 289 -7.93 -7.52 15.45
CA PRO A 289 -7.54 -8.17 14.21
C PRO A 289 -8.73 -8.77 13.47
N ALA A 290 -8.69 -8.73 12.14
CA ALA A 290 -9.72 -9.29 11.27
C ALA A 290 -9.13 -10.21 10.21
N GLN A 291 -9.82 -11.31 9.90
CA GLN A 291 -9.35 -12.32 8.94
C GLN A 291 -9.19 -11.76 7.53
N ASN A 292 -10.05 -10.84 7.11
CA ASN A 292 -10.01 -10.24 5.77
C ASN A 292 -8.70 -9.49 5.45
N ARG A 293 -7.86 -9.26 6.45
CA ARG A 293 -6.54 -8.63 6.34
C ARG A 293 -5.40 -9.51 6.89
N GLY A 294 -5.56 -10.81 6.89
CA GLY A 294 -4.54 -11.71 7.40
C GLY A 294 -4.27 -11.57 8.89
N TRP A 295 -5.32 -11.44 9.69
CA TRP A 295 -5.25 -11.21 11.13
C TRP A 295 -4.63 -9.87 11.51
N GLN A 296 -4.79 -8.87 10.65
CA GLN A 296 -4.39 -7.49 10.93
C GLN A 296 -5.61 -6.66 11.27
N SER A 297 -5.44 -5.66 12.12
CA SER A 297 -6.49 -4.67 12.36
C SER A 297 -6.70 -3.79 11.11
N PRO A 298 -7.91 -3.27 10.88
CA PRO A 298 -8.16 -2.32 9.81
C PRO A 298 -7.24 -1.10 9.93
N PHE A 299 -6.50 -0.79 8.88
CA PHE A 299 -5.67 0.40 8.85
C PHE A 299 -6.58 1.63 8.71
N THR A 300 -6.90 2.24 9.84
CA THR A 300 -7.86 3.35 9.93
C THR A 300 -7.13 4.65 10.18
N ASN A 301 -7.53 5.72 9.47
CA ASN A 301 -7.00 7.07 9.68
C ASN A 301 -8.14 8.04 10.01
N ILE A 302 -7.88 8.98 10.92
CA ILE A 302 -8.73 10.14 11.18
C ILE A 302 -7.90 11.42 11.08
N SER A 303 -8.56 12.55 10.79
CA SER A 303 -7.89 13.82 10.60
C SER A 303 -8.33 14.87 11.61
N TYR A 304 -7.36 15.67 12.05
CA TYR A 304 -7.54 16.88 12.83
C TYR A 304 -7.19 18.09 11.97
N TYR A 305 -7.82 19.19 12.27
CA TYR A 305 -7.61 20.45 11.56
C TYR A 305 -7.46 21.59 12.58
N ASP A 306 -6.66 22.59 12.27
CA ASP A 306 -6.79 23.88 12.94
C ASP A 306 -8.05 24.63 12.46
N LYS A 307 -8.36 25.77 13.08
CA LYS A 307 -9.56 26.52 12.77
C LYS A 307 -9.67 26.92 11.30
N TYR A 308 -8.63 27.50 10.76
CA TYR A 308 -8.66 28.07 9.42
C TYR A 308 -8.67 27.01 8.33
N TYR A 309 -7.97 25.89 8.58
CA TYR A 309 -8.03 24.73 7.68
C TYR A 309 -9.42 24.10 7.69
N TRP A 310 -10.00 23.91 8.88
CA TRP A 310 -11.34 23.36 9.03
C TRP A 310 -12.40 24.25 8.38
N GLU A 311 -12.37 25.58 8.62
CA GLU A 311 -13.28 26.54 8.00
C GLU A 311 -13.19 26.50 6.47
N ALA A 312 -11.97 26.44 5.91
CA ALA A 312 -11.77 26.35 4.47
C ALA A 312 -12.33 25.07 3.86
N LEU A 313 -12.25 23.94 4.57
CA LEU A 313 -12.80 22.68 4.10
C LEU A 313 -14.31 22.55 4.29
N PHE A 314 -14.84 22.99 5.43
CA PHE A 314 -16.18 22.63 5.89
C PHE A 314 -17.16 23.81 6.05
N LYS A 315 -16.84 25.03 5.63
CA LYS A 315 -17.75 26.18 5.73
C LYS A 315 -19.10 25.96 5.00
N ASP A 316 -19.08 25.20 3.92
CA ASP A 316 -20.25 24.88 3.11
C ASP A 316 -20.73 23.43 3.31
N PHE A 317 -20.30 22.81 4.40
CA PHE A 317 -20.69 21.44 4.75
C PHE A 317 -22.05 21.41 5.44
N TYR A 318 -22.93 20.52 4.98
CA TYR A 318 -24.24 20.29 5.57
C TYR A 318 -24.47 18.83 5.91
N PHE A 319 -25.02 18.57 7.09
CA PHE A 319 -25.51 17.25 7.45
C PHE A 319 -26.78 16.89 6.66
N PRO A 320 -27.20 15.59 6.63
CA PRO A 320 -28.40 15.18 5.90
C PRO A 320 -29.70 15.90 6.31
N ASP A 321 -29.78 16.44 7.52
CA ASP A 321 -30.94 17.20 8.02
C ASP A 321 -30.83 18.72 7.76
N GLY A 322 -29.79 19.17 7.05
CA GLY A 322 -29.56 20.57 6.69
C GLY A 322 -28.88 21.41 7.77
N THR A 323 -28.52 20.83 8.91
CA THR A 323 -27.72 21.53 9.92
C THR A 323 -26.22 21.53 9.57
N GLN A 324 -25.45 22.37 10.23
CA GLN A 324 -24.00 22.52 10.01
C GLN A 324 -23.19 22.19 11.28
N PRO A 325 -21.95 21.68 11.15
CA PRO A 325 -21.07 21.53 12.29
C PRO A 325 -20.60 22.90 12.82
N SER A 326 -20.17 22.95 14.09
CA SER A 326 -19.58 24.14 14.71
C SER A 326 -18.11 23.87 15.02
N TRP A 327 -17.23 24.82 14.65
CA TRP A 327 -15.81 24.73 14.97
C TRP A 327 -15.56 24.56 16.46
N GLU A 328 -16.28 25.30 17.30
CA GLU A 328 -16.11 25.27 18.75
C GLU A 328 -16.33 23.85 19.30
N ARG A 329 -17.37 23.18 18.82
CA ARG A 329 -17.68 21.81 19.24
C ARG A 329 -16.72 20.78 18.65
N VAL A 330 -16.40 20.92 17.36
CA VAL A 330 -15.44 20.02 16.69
C VAL A 330 -14.05 20.17 17.32
N SER A 331 -13.58 21.39 17.56
CA SER A 331 -12.29 21.66 18.23
C SER A 331 -12.24 21.05 19.64
N TYR A 332 -13.33 21.17 20.41
CA TYR A 332 -13.46 20.52 21.72
C TYR A 332 -13.30 19.00 21.60
N LEU A 333 -13.99 18.36 20.65
CA LEU A 333 -13.91 16.91 20.45
C LEU A 333 -12.51 16.47 20.02
N GLN A 334 -11.88 17.16 19.09
CA GLN A 334 -10.50 16.89 18.65
C GLN A 334 -9.53 16.94 19.85
N LYS A 335 -9.56 18.03 20.62
CA LYS A 335 -8.71 18.20 21.80
C LYS A 335 -8.98 17.16 22.88
N LYS A 336 -10.26 16.85 23.12
CA LYS A 336 -10.67 15.82 24.10
C LYS A 336 -10.22 14.43 23.67
N PHE A 337 -10.35 14.09 22.38
CA PHE A 337 -9.89 12.82 21.85
C PHE A 337 -8.38 12.65 22.01
N MET A 338 -7.57 13.63 21.59
CA MET A 338 -6.11 13.56 21.71
C MET A 338 -5.67 13.35 23.18
N LYS A 339 -6.22 14.12 24.13
CA LYS A 339 -5.91 13.97 25.55
C LYS A 339 -6.35 12.61 26.10
N TRP A 340 -7.51 12.13 25.70
CA TRP A 340 -8.00 10.82 26.09
C TRP A 340 -7.13 9.70 25.50
N PHE A 341 -6.76 9.81 24.23
CA PHE A 341 -6.01 8.77 23.54
C PHE A 341 -4.57 8.66 24.04
N ASN A 342 -3.92 9.77 24.40
CA ASN A 342 -2.63 9.75 25.08
C ASN A 342 -2.68 8.89 26.37
N LYS A 343 -3.70 9.09 27.19
CA LYS A 343 -3.89 8.29 28.40
C LYS A 343 -4.20 6.82 28.08
N GLU A 344 -4.98 6.56 27.06
CA GLU A 344 -5.41 5.20 26.73
C GLU A 344 -4.26 4.36 26.17
N ARG A 345 -3.38 4.96 25.36
CA ARG A 345 -2.16 4.30 24.83
C ARG A 345 -1.18 3.85 25.93
N THR A 346 -1.22 4.43 27.11
CA THR A 346 -0.40 3.94 28.23
C THR A 346 -0.91 2.63 28.83
N LYS A 347 -2.15 2.25 28.54
CA LYS A 347 -2.80 1.04 29.07
C LYS A 347 -2.76 -0.14 28.11
N ALA A 348 -2.78 0.13 26.80
CA ALA A 348 -2.81 -0.87 25.76
C ALA A 348 -2.09 -0.39 24.48
N MET A 349 -1.54 -1.33 23.72
CA MET A 349 -0.96 -1.03 22.40
C MET A 349 -2.10 -0.74 21.41
N LEU A 350 -2.42 0.54 21.23
CA LEU A 350 -3.45 1.01 20.31
C LEU A 350 -2.77 1.68 19.11
N THR A 351 -2.64 0.94 18.02
CA THR A 351 -1.99 1.44 16.79
C THR A 351 -2.92 2.33 15.98
N PHE A 352 -4.21 2.06 16.03
CA PHE A 352 -5.23 2.77 15.23
C PHE A 352 -6.20 3.56 16.11
N PRO A 353 -6.77 4.66 15.60
CA PRO A 353 -6.51 5.20 14.28
C PRO A 353 -5.09 5.77 14.15
N VAL A 354 -4.52 5.71 12.94
CA VAL A 354 -3.43 6.61 12.57
C VAL A 354 -4.02 8.01 12.44
N GLU A 355 -3.30 9.00 12.90
CA GLU A 355 -3.83 10.36 13.05
C GLU A 355 -3.04 11.33 12.19
N THR A 356 -3.74 12.25 11.54
CA THR A 356 -3.15 13.31 10.74
C THR A 356 -3.65 14.66 11.22
N MET A 357 -2.74 15.62 11.39
CA MET A 357 -3.00 17.00 11.79
C MET A 357 -2.70 17.92 10.62
N ALA A 358 -3.66 18.71 10.17
CA ALA A 358 -3.48 19.71 9.16
C ALA A 358 -3.45 21.11 9.79
N LEU A 359 -2.35 21.83 9.60
CA LEU A 359 -2.13 23.19 10.06
C LEU A 359 -1.96 24.13 8.87
N LEU A 360 -2.71 25.24 8.88
CA LEU A 360 -2.69 26.23 7.81
C LEU A 360 -1.69 27.35 8.14
N THR A 361 -0.90 27.72 7.12
CA THR A 361 0.03 28.85 7.19
C THR A 361 -0.37 29.93 6.17
N ASP A 362 0.20 31.12 6.35
CA ASP A 362 0.27 32.12 5.27
C ASP A 362 1.37 31.71 4.26
N LYS A 363 1.56 32.53 3.22
CA LYS A 363 2.59 32.32 2.19
C LYS A 363 4.02 32.48 2.71
N GLU A 364 4.20 33.20 3.79
CA GLU A 364 5.44 33.42 4.50
C GLU A 364 5.81 32.25 5.43
N GLY A 365 4.86 31.32 5.66
CA GLY A 365 5.04 30.13 6.51
C GLY A 365 4.66 30.36 7.98
N ASN A 366 4.00 31.47 8.33
CA ASN A 366 3.51 31.70 9.68
C ASN A 366 2.18 30.94 9.89
N TYR A 367 2.02 30.32 11.05
CA TYR A 367 0.78 29.62 11.37
C TYR A 367 -0.38 30.61 11.57
N LEU A 368 -1.52 30.31 11.00
CA LEU A 368 -2.73 31.14 11.17
C LEU A 368 -3.40 30.90 12.53
N ASP A 369 -3.28 29.71 13.09
CA ASP A 369 -3.80 29.34 14.41
C ASP A 369 -2.65 28.94 15.35
N GLU A 370 -2.01 29.92 15.95
CA GLU A 370 -0.90 29.73 16.90
C GLU A 370 -1.32 28.93 18.14
N ASP A 371 -2.52 29.12 18.64
CA ASP A 371 -3.02 28.40 19.82
C ASP A 371 -3.18 26.90 19.52
N TYR A 372 -3.71 26.56 18.35
CA TYR A 372 -3.87 25.18 17.95
C TYR A 372 -2.53 24.52 17.64
N LYS A 373 -1.60 25.23 17.01
CA LYS A 373 -0.22 24.78 16.82
C LYS A 373 0.46 24.47 18.16
N ASN A 374 0.33 25.36 19.15
CA ASN A 374 0.92 25.16 20.47
C ASN A 374 0.31 23.96 21.20
N PHE A 375 -1.01 23.77 21.10
CA PHE A 375 -1.68 22.58 21.60
C PHE A 375 -1.19 21.30 20.90
N THR A 376 -0.97 21.34 19.60
CA THR A 376 -0.40 20.23 18.82
C THR A 376 1.00 19.85 19.33
N ALA A 377 1.85 20.86 19.58
CA ALA A 377 3.17 20.65 20.15
C ALA A 377 3.12 20.07 21.57
N GLU A 378 2.17 20.52 22.40
CA GLU A 378 1.93 19.97 23.73
C GLU A 378 1.59 18.48 23.65
N MET A 379 0.68 18.08 22.76
CA MET A 379 0.30 16.68 22.58
C MET A 379 1.48 15.81 22.13
N HIS A 380 2.32 16.31 21.23
CA HIS A 380 3.56 15.61 20.85
C HIS A 380 4.51 15.44 22.04
N SER A 381 4.66 16.47 22.89
CA SER A 381 5.53 16.40 24.08
C SER A 381 5.04 15.37 25.10
N GLU A 382 3.75 15.08 25.13
CA GLU A 382 3.13 14.02 25.94
C GLU A 382 3.25 12.61 25.30
N GLY A 383 3.88 12.50 24.13
CA GLY A 383 4.08 11.24 23.43
C GLY A 383 2.98 10.88 22.42
N HIS A 384 2.08 11.80 22.08
CA HIS A 384 1.12 11.59 21.01
C HIS A 384 1.84 11.47 19.67
N SER A 385 1.52 10.45 18.88
CA SER A 385 2.14 10.21 17.58
C SER A 385 1.12 10.44 16.46
N PHE A 386 1.27 11.54 15.76
CA PHE A 386 0.48 11.86 14.57
C PHE A 386 1.34 12.57 13.52
N PHE A 387 0.89 12.50 12.25
CA PHE A 387 1.57 13.18 11.15
C PHE A 387 1.04 14.61 11.03
N VAL A 388 1.96 15.57 10.94
CA VAL A 388 1.61 16.99 10.79
C VAL A 388 1.79 17.40 9.34
N TYR A 389 0.72 17.94 8.74
CA TYR A 389 0.73 18.56 7.42
C TYR A 389 0.63 20.06 7.57
N ILE A 390 1.66 20.75 7.15
CA ILE A 390 1.75 22.21 7.15
C ILE A 390 1.62 22.69 5.73
N SER A 391 0.70 23.60 5.45
CA SER A 391 0.44 24.09 4.10
C SER A 391 -0.19 25.48 4.10
N ASP A 392 0.13 26.26 3.08
CA ASP A 392 -0.57 27.49 2.72
C ASP A 392 -1.80 27.25 1.80
N ASN A 393 -2.07 25.99 1.42
CA ASN A 393 -3.20 25.59 0.62
C ASN A 393 -4.12 24.64 1.40
N PRO A 394 -5.36 25.05 1.74
CA PRO A 394 -6.29 24.22 2.49
C PRO A 394 -6.99 23.13 1.67
N ASN A 395 -6.84 23.14 0.33
CA ASN A 395 -7.52 22.19 -0.55
C ASN A 395 -6.90 20.78 -0.55
N GLY A 396 -6.12 20.42 0.45
CA GLY A 396 -5.50 19.12 0.56
C GLY A 396 -6.07 18.29 1.71
N LEU A 397 -6.32 17.01 1.47
CA LEU A 397 -6.74 16.05 2.50
C LEU A 397 -5.80 14.86 2.55
N ALA A 398 -5.47 14.42 3.76
CA ALA A 398 -4.76 13.17 3.96
C ALA A 398 -5.70 11.98 3.77
N SER A 399 -5.33 11.01 2.92
CA SER A 399 -6.06 9.75 2.75
C SER A 399 -5.43 8.57 3.50
N CYS A 400 -4.21 8.76 4.00
CA CYS A 400 -3.53 7.87 4.94
C CYS A 400 -2.40 8.66 5.62
N CYS A 401 -1.57 7.99 6.42
CA CYS A 401 -0.53 8.63 7.22
C CYS A 401 0.42 9.57 6.45
N ARG A 402 0.57 9.44 5.14
CA ARG A 402 1.47 10.27 4.32
C ARG A 402 0.92 10.68 2.96
N LEU A 403 -0.26 10.19 2.59
CA LEU A 403 -0.87 10.50 1.30
C LEU A 403 -1.76 11.73 1.46
N ARG A 404 -1.29 12.87 0.94
CA ARG A 404 -2.06 14.10 0.84
C ARG A 404 -2.40 14.36 -0.62
N ASN A 405 -3.69 14.52 -0.91
CA ASN A 405 -4.19 14.78 -2.25
C ASN A 405 -4.94 16.11 -2.28
N GLU A 406 -4.82 16.83 -3.38
CA GLU A 406 -5.66 18.01 -3.63
C GLU A 406 -7.09 17.57 -3.93
N ILE A 407 -8.04 18.29 -3.35
CA ILE A 407 -9.46 18.13 -3.61
C ILE A 407 -9.81 19.16 -4.68
N GLU A 408 -10.06 18.69 -5.92
CA GLU A 408 -10.28 19.60 -7.06
C GLU A 408 -11.59 20.38 -6.97
N GLU A 409 -12.63 19.78 -6.40
CA GLU A 409 -13.94 20.39 -6.25
C GLU A 409 -14.47 20.10 -4.85
N ASN A 410 -14.24 21.04 -3.94
CA ASN A 410 -14.78 20.95 -2.58
C ASN A 410 -16.23 21.46 -2.59
N VAL A 411 -17.12 20.72 -3.27
CA VAL A 411 -18.53 21.10 -3.37
C VAL A 411 -19.36 20.26 -2.40
N PHE A 412 -19.66 20.82 -1.24
CA PHE A 412 -20.69 20.31 -0.36
C PHE A 412 -22.01 21.00 -0.74
N SER A 413 -23.02 20.25 -1.12
CA SER A 413 -24.35 20.78 -1.32
C SER A 413 -25.37 19.98 -0.52
N PHE A 414 -26.44 20.63 -0.12
CA PHE A 414 -27.56 19.99 0.58
C PHE A 414 -28.16 18.81 -0.21
N THR A 415 -28.13 18.91 -1.54
CA THR A 415 -28.63 17.87 -2.43
C THR A 415 -27.55 16.85 -2.85
N ASN A 416 -26.29 17.26 -2.84
CA ASN A 416 -25.19 16.46 -3.35
C ASN A 416 -24.09 16.16 -2.33
N GLY A 417 -24.22 16.54 -1.10
CA GLY A 417 -23.31 16.44 0.09
C GLY A 417 -22.04 15.56 0.08
N LEU A 418 -21.61 15.17 -1.11
CA LEU A 418 -20.96 13.90 -1.36
C LEU A 418 -19.55 14.02 -1.90
N THR A 419 -19.04 15.21 -2.22
CA THR A 419 -17.86 15.30 -3.06
C THR A 419 -16.60 15.77 -2.37
N GLY A 420 -16.70 16.55 -1.29
CA GLY A 420 -15.59 17.35 -0.78
C GLY A 420 -14.41 16.58 -0.18
N VAL A 421 -14.62 15.48 0.51
CA VAL A 421 -13.53 14.80 1.25
C VAL A 421 -13.12 13.45 0.66
N LYS A 422 -13.59 13.14 -0.55
CA LYS A 422 -13.25 11.88 -1.22
C LYS A 422 -11.91 12.00 -1.94
N THR A 423 -10.97 11.17 -1.56
CA THR A 423 -9.66 11.06 -2.22
C THR A 423 -9.02 9.72 -1.91
N GLY A 424 -7.88 9.42 -2.49
CA GLY A 424 -7.15 8.20 -2.18
C GLY A 424 -6.12 7.84 -3.23
N SER A 425 -5.65 6.60 -3.19
CA SER A 425 -4.73 6.04 -4.15
C SER A 425 -5.27 4.73 -4.72
N CYS A 426 -5.28 4.62 -6.04
CA CYS A 426 -5.64 3.38 -6.69
C CYS A 426 -4.50 2.35 -6.64
N ASN A 427 -3.25 2.81 -6.69
CA ASN A 427 -2.05 1.99 -6.63
C ASN A 427 -0.84 2.85 -6.27
N VAL A 428 0.17 2.23 -5.65
CA VAL A 428 1.46 2.88 -5.33
C VAL A 428 2.58 2.11 -5.99
N ILE A 429 3.35 2.81 -6.84
CA ILE A 429 4.57 2.29 -7.46
C ILE A 429 5.73 3.18 -7.00
N THR A 430 6.65 2.63 -6.23
CA THR A 430 7.79 3.36 -5.68
C THR A 430 9.02 3.18 -6.57
N LEU A 431 9.65 4.29 -6.90
CA LEU A 431 10.94 4.35 -7.61
C LEU A 431 12.08 4.09 -6.61
N ASN A 432 13.00 3.19 -6.96
CA ASN A 432 14.26 3.00 -6.25
C ASN A 432 15.31 3.98 -6.82
N ILE A 433 15.37 5.18 -6.26
CA ILE A 433 16.24 6.25 -6.76
C ILE A 433 17.72 5.86 -6.65
N ASN A 434 18.11 5.11 -5.61
CA ASN A 434 19.48 4.62 -5.49
C ASN A 434 19.87 3.75 -6.69
N ARG A 435 19.04 2.77 -7.02
CA ARG A 435 19.25 1.89 -8.18
C ARG A 435 19.29 2.69 -9.49
N ILE A 436 18.32 3.56 -9.70
CA ILE A 436 18.19 4.40 -10.91
C ILE A 436 19.44 5.26 -11.13
N VAL A 437 19.98 5.88 -10.06
CA VAL A 437 21.18 6.71 -10.15
C VAL A 437 22.41 5.85 -10.41
N GLN A 438 22.57 4.71 -9.74
CA GLN A 438 23.70 3.81 -9.97
C GLN A 438 23.71 3.24 -11.39
N ASP A 439 22.56 2.79 -11.89
CA ASP A 439 22.43 2.27 -13.26
C ASP A 439 22.74 3.36 -14.29
N PHE A 440 22.26 4.57 -14.07
CA PHE A 440 22.58 5.70 -14.92
C PHE A 440 24.09 5.99 -14.95
N CYS A 441 24.75 6.05 -13.81
CA CYS A 441 26.19 6.30 -13.72
C CYS A 441 27.04 5.18 -14.34
N ARG A 442 26.59 3.93 -14.24
CA ARG A 442 27.32 2.78 -14.79
C ARG A 442 27.10 2.57 -16.29
N GLY A 443 25.88 2.78 -16.77
CA GLY A 443 25.47 2.43 -18.13
C GLY A 443 25.32 3.60 -19.10
N HIS A 444 25.11 4.82 -18.61
CA HIS A 444 24.76 5.95 -19.47
C HIS A 444 25.76 7.11 -19.40
N TYR A 445 26.06 7.62 -18.20
CA TYR A 445 26.95 8.76 -18.06
C TYR A 445 27.66 8.80 -16.71
N ASN A 446 29.00 8.80 -16.74
CA ASN A 446 29.87 8.93 -15.58
C ASN A 446 30.99 9.97 -15.80
N GLY A 447 30.69 11.06 -16.49
CA GLY A 447 31.65 12.13 -16.73
C GLY A 447 31.66 13.19 -15.65
N PRO A 448 32.72 14.07 -15.63
CA PRO A 448 32.89 15.09 -14.59
C PRO A 448 31.97 16.32 -14.78
N ASP A 449 31.33 16.49 -15.92
CA ASP A 449 30.45 17.63 -16.20
C ASP A 449 29.10 17.44 -15.49
N ARG A 450 28.94 18.15 -14.38
CA ARG A 450 27.74 18.11 -13.55
C ARG A 450 26.47 18.61 -14.26
N GLU A 451 26.58 19.64 -15.08
CA GLU A 451 25.41 20.17 -15.79
C GLU A 451 24.94 19.19 -16.86
N LYS A 452 25.87 18.57 -17.55
CA LYS A 452 25.58 17.51 -18.53
C LYS A 452 24.93 16.31 -17.80
N TRP A 453 25.49 15.90 -16.64
CA TRP A 453 24.93 14.82 -15.82
C TRP A 453 23.48 15.11 -15.44
N ILE A 454 23.17 16.30 -14.95
CA ILE A 454 21.81 16.72 -14.56
C ILE A 454 20.86 16.64 -15.76
N ARG A 455 21.25 17.16 -16.93
CA ARG A 455 20.39 17.13 -18.13
C ARG A 455 20.11 15.71 -18.59
N GLU A 456 21.13 14.87 -18.69
CA GLU A 456 20.99 13.49 -19.15
C GLU A 456 20.25 12.61 -18.15
N PHE A 457 20.52 12.79 -16.85
CA PHE A 457 19.77 12.09 -15.80
C PHE A 457 18.29 12.46 -15.78
N LYS A 458 17.95 13.73 -15.98
CA LYS A 458 16.55 14.17 -16.11
C LYS A 458 15.84 13.44 -17.25
N VAL A 459 16.50 13.31 -18.40
CA VAL A 459 15.96 12.57 -19.56
C VAL A 459 15.80 11.09 -19.23
N TYR A 460 16.79 10.47 -18.60
CA TYR A 460 16.77 9.07 -18.21
C TYR A 460 15.62 8.77 -17.21
N LEU A 461 15.51 9.59 -16.17
CA LEU A 461 14.43 9.48 -15.18
C LEU A 461 13.06 9.68 -15.83
N THR A 462 12.92 10.65 -16.75
CA THR A 462 11.68 10.87 -17.50
C THR A 462 11.30 9.62 -18.31
N GLY A 463 12.25 8.94 -18.94
CA GLY A 463 12.00 7.69 -19.67
C GLY A 463 11.48 6.56 -18.77
N ILE A 464 11.94 6.48 -17.52
CA ILE A 464 11.39 5.52 -16.52
C ILE A 464 9.97 5.94 -16.12
N LEU A 465 9.76 7.23 -15.84
CA LEU A 465 8.45 7.76 -15.46
C LEU A 465 7.39 7.50 -16.53
N GLU A 466 7.71 7.65 -17.82
CA GLU A 466 6.80 7.37 -18.92
C GLU A 466 6.26 5.92 -18.89
N ARG A 467 7.12 4.95 -18.53
CA ARG A 467 6.68 3.57 -18.35
C ARG A 467 5.79 3.44 -17.13
N VAL A 468 6.15 4.06 -16.01
CA VAL A 468 5.41 4.00 -14.75
C VAL A 468 4.01 4.61 -14.90
N TYR A 469 3.86 5.72 -15.64
CA TYR A 469 2.54 6.26 -15.98
C TYR A 469 1.68 5.26 -16.74
N LYS A 470 2.23 4.58 -17.74
CA LYS A 470 1.53 3.54 -18.49
C LYS A 470 1.13 2.36 -17.60
N TYR A 471 1.98 1.95 -16.66
CA TYR A 471 1.64 0.92 -15.67
C TYR A 471 0.46 1.34 -14.79
N HIS A 472 0.47 2.55 -14.29
CA HIS A 472 -0.64 3.09 -13.51
C HIS A 472 -1.93 3.21 -14.31
N ILE A 473 -1.88 3.71 -15.53
CA ILE A 473 -3.03 3.82 -16.44
C ILE A 473 -3.63 2.43 -16.70
N ALA A 474 -2.81 1.43 -16.95
CA ALA A 474 -3.27 0.05 -17.17
C ALA A 474 -3.97 -0.50 -15.92
N TYR A 475 -3.38 -0.33 -14.73
CA TYR A 475 -3.99 -0.80 -13.49
C TYR A 475 -5.31 -0.08 -13.19
N LYS A 476 -5.32 1.25 -13.26
CA LYS A 476 -6.53 2.04 -13.00
C LYS A 476 -7.63 1.75 -14.04
N THR A 477 -7.27 1.42 -15.29
CA THR A 477 -8.24 0.99 -16.30
C THR A 477 -8.91 -0.34 -15.89
N ILE A 478 -8.16 -1.30 -15.33
CA ILE A 478 -8.74 -2.53 -14.78
C ILE A 478 -9.74 -2.19 -13.66
N LEU A 479 -9.39 -1.26 -12.76
CA LEU A 479 -10.30 -0.86 -11.68
C LEU A 479 -11.58 -0.21 -12.22
N TYR A 480 -11.50 0.66 -13.22
CA TYR A 480 -12.67 1.25 -13.88
C TYR A 480 -13.59 0.19 -14.50
N GLU A 481 -13.01 -0.77 -15.22
CA GLU A 481 -13.78 -1.87 -15.81
C GLU A 481 -14.50 -2.73 -14.76
N TRP A 482 -13.91 -2.87 -13.58
CA TRP A 482 -14.53 -3.58 -12.47
C TRP A 482 -15.57 -2.75 -11.74
N GLU A 483 -15.35 -1.44 -11.60
CA GLU A 483 -16.34 -0.49 -11.09
C GLU A 483 -17.60 -0.47 -11.96
N GLU A 484 -17.45 -0.38 -13.29
CA GLU A 484 -18.56 -0.44 -14.26
C GLU A 484 -19.37 -1.74 -14.19
N ARG A 485 -18.75 -2.83 -13.71
CA ARG A 485 -19.41 -4.12 -13.47
C ARG A 485 -20.00 -4.25 -12.07
N GLY A 486 -19.96 -3.19 -11.25
CA GLY A 486 -20.49 -3.19 -9.89
C GLY A 486 -19.68 -3.98 -8.86
N MET A 487 -18.38 -4.23 -9.13
CA MET A 487 -17.52 -5.02 -8.23
C MET A 487 -17.00 -4.24 -7.01
N PHE A 488 -17.23 -2.93 -6.95
CA PHE A 488 -16.80 -2.08 -5.84
C PHE A 488 -18.02 -1.49 -5.12
N ASN A 489 -18.48 -2.15 -4.06
CA ASN A 489 -19.65 -1.74 -3.30
C ASN A 489 -19.49 -0.34 -2.69
N ALA A 490 -18.27 0.01 -2.25
CA ALA A 490 -17.96 1.35 -1.74
C ALA A 490 -18.22 2.46 -2.77
N SER A 491 -17.93 2.19 -4.05
CA SER A 491 -18.23 3.13 -5.14
C SER A 491 -19.71 3.18 -5.44
N THR A 492 -20.38 2.03 -5.55
CA THR A 492 -21.82 1.94 -5.80
C THR A 492 -22.64 2.61 -4.70
N ALA A 493 -22.21 2.46 -3.44
CA ALA A 493 -22.85 3.09 -2.27
C ALA A 493 -22.50 4.59 -2.10
N GLY A 494 -21.64 5.14 -2.94
CA GLY A 494 -21.30 6.57 -2.95
C GLY A 494 -20.25 7.01 -1.94
N TYR A 495 -19.54 6.09 -1.27
CA TYR A 495 -18.47 6.44 -0.33
C TYR A 495 -17.23 7.01 -1.01
N ILE A 496 -16.87 6.48 -2.18
CA ILE A 496 -15.71 6.88 -2.99
C ILE A 496 -16.00 6.57 -4.45
N GLY A 497 -15.27 7.18 -5.39
CA GLY A 497 -15.32 6.83 -6.81
C GLY A 497 -13.92 6.67 -7.38
N MET A 498 -13.76 5.91 -8.46
CA MET A 498 -12.44 5.73 -9.10
C MET A 498 -11.83 7.03 -9.60
N ARG A 499 -12.66 8.06 -9.90
CA ARG A 499 -12.18 9.39 -10.31
C ARG A 499 -11.48 10.14 -9.18
N ASP A 500 -11.84 9.85 -7.93
CA ASP A 500 -11.30 10.50 -6.74
C ASP A 500 -9.91 9.95 -6.36
N LEU A 501 -9.51 8.83 -6.96
CA LEU A 501 -8.27 8.13 -6.63
C LEU A 501 -7.11 8.58 -7.52
N PHE A 502 -5.97 8.80 -6.90
CA PHE A 502 -4.71 9.12 -7.58
C PHE A 502 -3.92 7.85 -7.91
N CYS A 503 -3.08 7.94 -8.92
CA CYS A 503 -2.00 7.02 -9.21
C CYS A 503 -0.75 7.55 -8.51
N THR A 504 -0.27 6.88 -7.47
CA THR A 504 0.78 7.41 -6.60
C THR A 504 2.16 6.93 -7.04
N ILE A 505 3.05 7.87 -7.34
CA ILE A 505 4.47 7.61 -7.58
C ILE A 505 5.20 7.78 -6.25
N GLY A 506 5.64 6.68 -5.68
CA GLY A 506 6.44 6.65 -4.47
C GLY A 506 7.91 6.95 -4.77
N ILE A 507 8.63 7.46 -3.79
CA ILE A 507 10.06 7.72 -3.86
C ILE A 507 10.75 7.06 -2.66
N ASN A 508 11.81 6.29 -2.92
CA ASN A 508 12.69 5.72 -1.91
C ASN A 508 14.14 5.77 -2.40
N GLY A 509 15.10 5.83 -1.47
CA GLY A 509 16.52 5.75 -1.81
C GLY A 509 17.20 7.06 -2.24
N ILE A 510 16.62 8.24 -1.94
CA ILE A 510 17.26 9.54 -2.28
C ILE A 510 18.55 9.75 -1.49
N ASN A 511 18.52 9.48 -0.17
CA ASN A 511 19.69 9.65 0.69
C ASN A 511 20.86 8.80 0.23
N GLU A 512 20.54 7.61 -0.21
CA GLU A 512 21.43 6.59 -0.69
C GLU A 512 22.09 7.02 -1.97
N ALA A 513 21.29 7.41 -2.91
CA ALA A 513 21.77 7.95 -4.17
C ALA A 513 22.66 9.18 -3.96
N ALA A 514 22.31 10.06 -3.04
CA ALA A 514 23.12 11.23 -2.72
C ALA A 514 24.49 10.83 -2.15
N ARG A 515 24.54 9.87 -1.24
CA ARG A 515 25.80 9.34 -0.68
C ARG A 515 26.65 8.65 -1.74
N PHE A 516 26.03 7.84 -2.61
CA PHE A 516 26.73 7.24 -3.74
C PHE A 516 27.40 8.29 -4.65
N LEU A 517 26.74 9.44 -4.84
CA LEU A 517 27.30 10.58 -5.59
C LEU A 517 28.28 11.42 -4.78
N GLY A 518 28.67 10.99 -3.56
CA GLY A 518 29.60 11.71 -2.68
C GLY A 518 29.04 12.96 -2.03
N MET A 519 27.71 13.08 -1.96
CA MET A 519 27.04 14.21 -1.31
C MET A 519 26.83 13.96 0.19
N GLU A 520 27.02 14.99 0.99
CA GLU A 520 26.62 14.98 2.41
C GLU A 520 25.09 15.13 2.50
N VAL A 521 24.45 14.18 3.17
CA VAL A 521 23.00 14.23 3.46
C VAL A 521 22.76 15.16 4.64
N SER A 522 22.58 16.44 4.36
CA SER A 522 22.32 17.49 5.35
C SER A 522 21.59 18.67 4.71
N TYR A 523 21.26 19.70 5.49
CA TYR A 523 20.61 20.92 4.99
C TYR A 523 21.64 21.82 4.25
N ASN A 524 22.22 21.29 3.16
CA ASN A 524 23.14 22.01 2.28
C ASN A 524 22.57 22.15 0.88
N GLU A 525 23.13 23.10 0.09
CA GLU A 525 22.57 23.45 -1.21
C GLU A 525 22.73 22.33 -2.26
N ASN A 526 23.81 21.56 -2.21
CA ASN A 526 24.04 20.45 -3.13
C ASN A 526 22.98 19.36 -2.97
N TYR A 527 22.71 18.96 -1.72
CA TYR A 527 21.71 17.95 -1.44
C TYR A 527 20.30 18.45 -1.75
N LYS A 528 19.98 19.72 -1.43
CA LYS A 528 18.70 20.33 -1.79
C LYS A 528 18.47 20.37 -3.30
N GLN A 529 19.49 20.74 -4.09
CA GLN A 529 19.39 20.74 -5.55
C GLN A 529 19.16 19.34 -6.10
N PHE A 530 19.82 18.32 -5.54
CA PHE A 530 19.61 16.93 -5.94
C PHE A 530 18.19 16.47 -5.61
N CYS A 531 17.69 16.73 -4.40
CA CYS A 531 16.30 16.44 -4.06
C CYS A 531 15.32 17.15 -4.99
N ARG A 532 15.54 18.45 -5.29
CA ARG A 532 14.71 19.22 -6.21
C ARG A 532 14.77 18.69 -7.66
N LEU A 533 15.90 18.21 -8.10
CA LEU A 533 16.02 17.58 -9.43
C LEU A 533 15.08 16.38 -9.55
N ILE A 534 15.06 15.49 -8.55
CA ILE A 534 14.22 14.30 -8.55
C ILE A 534 12.76 14.66 -8.40
N THR A 535 12.41 15.35 -7.30
CA THR A 535 11.01 15.68 -6.98
C THR A 535 10.42 16.64 -8.00
N GLY A 536 11.20 17.61 -8.49
CA GLY A 536 10.79 18.55 -9.53
C GLY A 536 10.51 17.86 -10.85
N THR A 537 11.39 16.93 -11.29
CA THR A 537 11.16 16.16 -12.52
C THR A 537 9.87 15.36 -12.43
N ILE A 538 9.63 14.67 -11.31
CA ILE A 538 8.39 13.88 -11.11
C ILE A 538 7.18 14.80 -11.09
N SER A 539 7.25 15.95 -10.39
CA SER A 539 6.14 16.91 -10.31
C SER A 539 5.79 17.51 -11.68
N GLU A 540 6.80 17.87 -12.49
CA GLU A 540 6.60 18.34 -13.86
C GLU A 540 5.88 17.28 -14.72
N GLN A 541 6.34 16.04 -14.64
CA GLN A 541 5.75 14.93 -15.41
C GLN A 541 4.33 14.60 -14.92
N ASN A 542 4.06 14.62 -13.61
CA ASN A 542 2.71 14.46 -13.09
C ASN A 542 1.74 15.48 -13.68
N LYS A 543 2.14 16.76 -13.75
CA LYS A 543 1.32 17.83 -14.33
C LYS A 543 1.01 17.59 -15.81
N LEU A 544 1.96 17.06 -16.58
CA LEU A 544 1.77 16.75 -18.00
C LEU A 544 0.82 15.57 -18.22
N HIS A 545 0.81 14.58 -17.33
CA HIS A 545 0.01 13.37 -17.46
C HIS A 545 -1.35 13.43 -16.76
N ASN A 546 -1.59 14.46 -15.94
CA ASN A 546 -2.86 14.63 -15.25
C ASN A 546 -4.03 14.87 -16.22
N SER A 547 -5.11 14.17 -15.97
CA SER A 547 -6.38 14.30 -16.68
C SER A 547 -7.55 14.07 -15.72
N LYS A 548 -8.78 14.35 -16.15
CA LYS A 548 -9.98 14.06 -15.36
C LYS A 548 -10.13 12.58 -14.98
N LYS A 549 -9.60 11.68 -15.78
CA LYS A 549 -9.68 10.22 -15.56
C LYS A 549 -8.49 9.68 -14.79
N PHE A 550 -7.30 10.20 -15.06
CA PHE A 550 -6.04 9.74 -14.47
C PHE A 550 -5.35 10.91 -13.78
N LYS A 551 -5.31 10.85 -12.46
CA LYS A 551 -4.64 11.83 -11.60
C LYS A 551 -3.39 11.19 -11.03
N PHE A 552 -2.30 11.96 -10.97
CA PHE A 552 -1.01 11.49 -10.46
C PHE A 552 -0.55 12.39 -9.32
N ASN A 553 0.00 11.78 -8.30
CA ASN A 553 0.67 12.48 -7.20
C ASN A 553 2.00 11.80 -6.87
N THR A 554 2.78 12.45 -6.03
CA THR A 554 4.08 11.94 -5.58
C THR A 554 4.11 11.88 -4.07
N GLU A 555 4.71 10.83 -3.55
CA GLU A 555 4.78 10.59 -2.11
C GLU A 555 6.13 9.98 -1.70
N LEU A 556 6.64 10.43 -0.56
CA LEU A 556 7.72 9.74 0.15
C LEU A 556 7.11 8.58 0.93
N VAL A 557 6.98 7.43 0.29
CA VAL A 557 6.28 6.29 0.87
C VAL A 557 7.08 5.66 2.00
N PRO A 558 6.52 5.54 3.20
CA PRO A 558 7.12 4.78 4.28
C PRO A 558 6.95 3.28 4.00
N ALA A 559 7.72 2.77 3.11
CA ALA A 559 7.67 1.36 2.81
C ALA A 559 8.37 0.59 3.93
N GLU A 560 7.58 0.14 4.90
CA GLU A 560 8.08 -0.72 5.97
C GLU A 560 8.81 -1.93 5.37
N GLY A 561 10.08 -2.07 5.73
CA GLY A 561 10.96 -3.10 5.18
C GLY A 561 11.47 -2.88 3.74
N LEU A 562 11.04 -1.86 2.99
CA LEU A 562 11.56 -1.64 1.61
C LEU A 562 13.03 -1.24 1.61
N SER A 563 13.45 -0.42 2.58
CA SER A 563 14.88 -0.06 2.69
C SER A 563 15.76 -1.28 2.91
N SER A 564 15.34 -2.21 3.78
CA SER A 564 16.06 -3.47 4.00
C SER A 564 16.02 -4.38 2.76
N LYS A 565 14.89 -4.44 2.05
CA LYS A 565 14.78 -5.16 0.78
C LYS A 565 15.71 -4.58 -0.27
N ASN A 566 15.69 -3.25 -0.46
CA ASN A 566 16.59 -2.57 -1.42
C ASN A 566 18.06 -2.82 -1.09
N TYR A 567 18.44 -2.76 0.21
CA TYR A 567 19.78 -3.07 0.66
C TYR A 567 20.21 -4.49 0.23
N ASN A 568 19.37 -5.49 0.50
CA ASN A 568 19.68 -6.88 0.16
C ASN A 568 19.78 -7.09 -1.36
N TRP A 569 18.84 -6.54 -2.13
CA TRP A 569 18.85 -6.61 -3.59
C TRP A 569 20.06 -5.92 -4.20
N ASP A 570 20.43 -4.74 -3.72
CA ASP A 570 21.61 -4.02 -4.19
C ASP A 570 22.89 -4.84 -3.93
N LYS A 571 22.98 -5.48 -2.76
CA LYS A 571 24.09 -6.35 -2.41
C LYS A 571 24.14 -7.61 -3.29
N GLU A 572 23.00 -8.26 -3.52
CA GLU A 572 22.90 -9.44 -4.40
C GLU A 572 23.29 -9.12 -5.83
N ASP A 573 22.92 -7.96 -6.33
CA ASP A 573 23.22 -7.51 -7.70
C ASP A 573 24.59 -6.82 -7.83
N GLY A 574 25.42 -6.79 -6.79
CA GLY A 574 26.76 -6.21 -6.81
C GLY A 574 26.78 -4.69 -6.95
N LEU A 575 25.70 -4.02 -6.54
CA LEU A 575 25.62 -2.58 -6.40
C LEU A 575 26.15 -2.14 -5.01
N GLU A 576 26.40 -0.85 -4.85
CA GLU A 576 26.71 -0.32 -3.52
C GLU A 576 25.42 -0.27 -2.67
N PRO A 577 25.29 -1.19 -1.69
CA PRO A 577 24.15 -1.15 -0.81
C PRO A 577 24.30 0.02 0.15
N MET A 578 23.18 0.49 0.63
CA MET A 578 23.13 1.45 1.69
C MET A 578 23.70 0.93 3.00
N PRO A 579 24.41 1.73 3.77
CA PRO A 579 24.53 1.45 5.19
C PRO A 579 23.14 1.56 5.84
N MET A 580 22.71 0.48 6.48
CA MET A 580 21.52 0.49 7.33
C MET A 580 21.72 1.36 8.56
#